data_b6736deab785638cd949f70c5e38bb77
#
_entry.id   b6736deab785638cd949f70c5e38bb77
#
_cell.length_a   1.000
_cell.length_b   1.000
_cell.length_c   1.000
_cell.angle_alpha   90.00
_cell.angle_beta   90.00
_cell.angle_gamma   90.00
#
_symmetry.space_group_name_H-M   'P 1'
#
loop_
_entity.id
_entity.type
_entity.pdbx_description
1 polymer ?
#
loop_
_entity_poly.entity_id
_entity_poly.type
_entity_poly.pdbx_seq_one_letter_code
_entity_poly.pdbx_strand_id
1 'polypeptide(L)'
;MSAGSPPIWGTTIALVKDIAGEIGCGVSTCGWAYKYPGRLGDSPIIGAGVYADSRYGAAGCTGMGELTIRTGTARAVVLYMKMGLTVEAACREAIADL
;
A
#
# COMPACT_ATOMS: atom_id res chain seq x y z
N MET A 1 0.21 -20.42 16.08
CA MET A 1 1.52 -20.17 15.44
C MET A 1 2.45 -21.31 15.76
N SER A 2 3.11 -21.88 14.77
CA SER A 2 4.02 -23.01 15.00
C SER A 2 5.31 -22.55 15.66
N ALA A 3 5.92 -23.46 16.46
CA ALA A 3 7.23 -23.21 17.05
C ALA A 3 8.26 -23.03 15.91
N GLY A 4 9.13 -22.05 16.03
CA GLY A 4 10.17 -21.75 15.04
C GLY A 4 9.72 -20.83 13.91
N SER A 5 8.43 -20.53 13.79
CA SER A 5 7.95 -19.54 12.82
C SER A 5 7.87 -18.15 13.48
N PRO A 6 8.37 -17.08 12.83
CA PRO A 6 8.19 -15.75 13.38
C PRO A 6 6.73 -15.35 13.35
N PRO A 7 6.25 -14.58 14.33
CA PRO A 7 4.91 -14.01 14.26
C PRO A 7 4.81 -13.04 13.09
N ILE A 8 3.69 -13.07 12.40
CA ILE A 8 3.40 -12.14 11.31
C ILE A 8 2.43 -11.10 11.86
N TRP A 9 2.83 -9.84 11.83
CA TRP A 9 2.03 -8.73 12.30
C TRP A 9 1.33 -8.08 11.11
N GLY A 10 0.02 -7.90 11.22
CA GLY A 10 -0.75 -7.27 10.17
C GLY A 10 -0.54 -5.77 10.12
N THR A 11 -0.76 -5.21 8.94
CA THR A 11 -0.79 -3.77 8.70
C THR A 11 -2.25 -3.32 8.57
N THR A 12 -2.59 -2.20 9.21
CA THR A 12 -3.92 -1.60 9.09
C THR A 12 -3.83 -0.42 8.15
N ILE A 13 -4.65 -0.42 7.11
CA ILE A 13 -4.75 0.65 6.12
C ILE A 13 -6.15 1.23 6.17
N ALA A 14 -6.27 2.55 6.19
CA ALA A 14 -7.54 3.25 6.10
C ALA A 14 -7.54 4.13 4.85
N LEU A 15 -8.53 3.94 4.00
CA LEU A 15 -8.80 4.79 2.86
C LEU A 15 -10.15 5.43 3.09
N VAL A 16 -10.24 6.76 3.09
CA VAL A 16 -11.44 7.48 3.49
C VAL A 16 -11.79 8.49 2.41
N LYS A 17 -13.06 8.54 2.05
CA LYS A 17 -13.60 9.53 1.14
C LYS A 17 -14.73 10.27 1.85
N ASP A 18 -14.68 11.60 1.90
CA ASP A 18 -15.73 12.39 2.53
C ASP A 18 -16.85 12.72 1.54
N ILE A 19 -17.88 13.40 2.05
CA ILE A 19 -19.06 13.74 1.24
C ILE A 19 -18.71 14.76 0.14
N ALA A 20 -17.65 15.53 0.31
CA ALA A 20 -17.19 16.50 -0.70
C ALA A 20 -16.30 15.86 -1.78
N GLY A 21 -15.99 14.56 -1.64
CA GLY A 21 -15.14 13.84 -2.60
C GLY A 21 -13.65 13.91 -2.28
N GLU A 22 -13.26 14.51 -1.16
CA GLU A 22 -11.87 14.51 -0.74
C GLU A 22 -11.50 13.12 -0.21
N ILE A 23 -10.31 12.67 -0.59
CA ILE A 23 -9.82 11.33 -0.23
C ILE A 23 -8.55 11.46 0.59
N GLY A 24 -8.52 10.73 1.71
CA GLY A 24 -7.34 10.63 2.56
C GLY A 24 -6.97 9.17 2.79
N CYS A 25 -5.75 8.95 3.23
CA CYS A 25 -5.30 7.62 3.60
C CYS A 25 -4.38 7.67 4.81
N GLY A 26 -4.35 6.57 5.52
CA GLY A 26 -3.49 6.39 6.68
C GLY A 26 -3.10 4.94 6.83
N VAL A 27 -2.02 4.69 7.54
CA VAL A 27 -1.51 3.35 7.74
C VAL A 27 -0.88 3.25 9.12
N SER A 28 -1.02 2.08 9.74
CA SER A 28 -0.41 1.77 11.01
C SER A 28 0.14 0.34 10.97
N THR A 29 1.38 0.18 11.37
CA THR A 29 2.05 -1.12 11.35
C THR A 29 3.24 -1.13 12.30
N CYS A 30 3.60 -2.33 12.77
CA CYS A 30 4.87 -2.58 13.45
C CYS A 30 5.90 -3.21 12.51
N GLY A 31 5.54 -3.41 11.23
CA GLY A 31 6.38 -4.08 10.26
C GLY A 31 6.44 -5.59 10.49
N TRP A 32 7.48 -6.23 9.98
CA TRP A 32 7.69 -7.66 10.14
C TRP A 32 8.22 -7.98 11.53
N ALA A 33 7.75 -9.09 12.07
CA ALA A 33 8.29 -9.62 13.31
C ALA A 33 9.78 -9.95 13.13
N TYR A 34 10.56 -9.70 14.17
CA TYR A 34 12.00 -9.96 14.19
C TYR A 34 12.80 -9.23 13.10
N LYS A 35 12.23 -8.14 12.57
CA LYS A 35 12.98 -7.32 11.64
C LYS A 35 14.20 -6.69 12.29
N TYR A 36 15.21 -6.38 11.50
CA TYR A 36 16.39 -5.67 12.00
C TYR A 36 15.97 -4.30 12.54
N PRO A 37 16.48 -3.88 13.71
CA PRO A 37 16.16 -2.57 14.28
C PRO A 37 16.43 -1.44 13.27
N GLY A 38 15.43 -0.59 13.06
CA GLY A 38 15.53 0.51 12.10
C GLY A 38 15.08 0.16 10.68
N ARG A 39 14.74 -1.11 10.40
CA ARG A 39 14.22 -1.48 9.09
C ARG A 39 12.90 -0.78 8.83
N LEU A 40 12.80 -0.14 7.67
CA LEU A 40 11.57 0.46 7.16
C LEU A 40 11.01 -0.40 6.02
N GLY A 41 9.70 -0.63 6.05
CA GLY A 41 8.97 -1.20 4.92
C GLY A 41 8.34 -0.11 4.08
N ASP A 42 7.25 -0.45 3.41
CA ASP A 42 6.55 0.46 2.50
C ASP A 42 5.60 1.43 3.22
N SER A 43 5.17 1.13 4.46
CA SER A 43 4.13 1.89 5.14
C SER A 43 4.43 3.39 5.28
N PRO A 44 5.65 3.83 5.69
CA PRO A 44 5.92 5.27 5.82
C PRO A 44 6.25 5.95 4.49
N ILE A 45 6.26 5.23 3.39
CA ILE A 45 6.68 5.77 2.10
C ILE A 45 5.43 6.05 1.26
N ILE A 46 5.16 7.34 1.05
CA ILE A 46 4.04 7.78 0.22
C ILE A 46 4.29 7.32 -1.22
N GLY A 47 3.28 6.67 -1.80
CA GLY A 47 3.38 6.11 -3.14
C GLY A 47 3.75 4.63 -3.17
N ALA A 48 4.34 4.10 -2.10
CA ALA A 48 4.63 2.68 -1.95
C ALA A 48 3.55 1.98 -1.12
N GLY A 49 3.43 2.33 0.15
CA GLY A 49 2.47 1.71 1.06
C GLY A 49 1.07 2.30 0.96
N VAL A 50 0.95 3.61 0.79
CA VAL A 50 -0.32 4.29 0.61
C VAL A 50 -0.17 5.45 -0.36
N TYR A 51 -1.24 5.76 -1.07
CA TYR A 51 -1.31 6.92 -1.94
C TYR A 51 -2.77 7.33 -2.13
N ALA A 52 -3.04 8.62 -2.07
CA ALA A 52 -4.39 9.14 -2.29
C ALA A 52 -4.32 10.40 -3.16
N ASP A 53 -5.22 10.47 -4.13
CA ASP A 53 -5.42 11.64 -4.97
C ASP A 53 -6.93 11.81 -5.15
N SER A 54 -7.48 12.88 -4.62
CA SER A 54 -8.93 13.10 -4.64
C SER A 54 -9.52 13.13 -6.04
N ARG A 55 -8.70 13.37 -7.06
CA ARG A 55 -9.15 13.39 -8.45
C ARG A 55 -9.36 11.99 -9.02
N TYR A 56 -8.63 10.99 -8.53
CA TYR A 56 -8.59 9.67 -9.17
C TYR A 56 -8.89 8.52 -8.24
N GLY A 57 -8.42 8.56 -6.99
CA GLY A 57 -8.66 7.50 -6.04
C GLY A 57 -7.54 7.31 -5.05
N ALA A 58 -7.58 6.20 -4.35
CA ALA A 58 -6.59 5.86 -3.34
C ALA A 58 -6.27 4.37 -3.39
N ALA A 59 -5.10 4.02 -2.88
CA ALA A 59 -4.65 2.65 -2.78
C ALA A 59 -3.75 2.45 -1.57
N GLY A 60 -3.76 1.24 -1.04
CA GLY A 60 -2.85 0.82 0.01
C GLY A 60 -2.29 -0.55 -0.31
N CYS A 61 -1.07 -0.79 0.12
CA CYS A 61 -0.35 -2.03 -0.09
C CYS A 61 0.24 -2.53 1.21
N THR A 62 0.29 -3.85 1.36
CA THR A 62 0.93 -4.50 2.49
C THR A 62 1.60 -5.79 2.01
N GLY A 63 2.55 -6.31 2.80
CA GLY A 63 3.27 -7.53 2.48
C GLY A 63 4.77 -7.28 2.31
N MET A 64 5.32 -7.64 1.15
CA MET A 64 6.74 -7.47 0.84
C MET A 64 7.03 -6.00 0.49
N GLY A 65 7.27 -5.19 1.54
CA GLY A 65 7.47 -3.75 1.39
C GLY A 65 8.60 -3.37 0.45
N GLU A 66 9.65 -4.16 0.42
CA GLU A 66 10.79 -3.93 -0.47
C GLU A 66 10.40 -3.94 -1.95
N LEU A 67 9.48 -4.82 -2.33
CA LEU A 67 8.98 -4.89 -3.70
C LEU A 67 8.07 -3.71 -4.03
N THR A 68 7.18 -3.34 -3.11
CA THR A 68 6.25 -2.23 -3.33
C THR A 68 6.94 -0.88 -3.35
N ILE A 69 8.04 -0.73 -2.61
CA ILE A 69 8.90 0.47 -2.67
C ILE A 69 9.53 0.59 -4.05
N ARG A 70 10.10 -0.51 -4.54
CA ARG A 70 10.81 -0.51 -5.83
C ARG A 70 9.90 -0.09 -6.98
N THR A 71 8.66 -0.51 -6.97
CA THR A 71 7.70 -0.26 -8.05
C THR A 71 6.75 0.89 -7.78
N GLY A 72 6.74 1.45 -6.57
CA GLY A 72 5.79 2.50 -6.19
C GLY A 72 4.35 2.03 -6.32
N THR A 73 4.04 0.84 -5.80
CA THR A 73 2.82 0.11 -6.12
C THR A 73 1.54 0.88 -5.81
N ALA A 74 1.45 1.55 -4.65
CA ALA A 74 0.24 2.29 -4.30
C ALA A 74 -0.01 3.44 -5.29
N ARG A 75 1.03 4.19 -5.64
CA ARG A 75 0.91 5.25 -6.65
C ARG A 75 0.62 4.67 -8.02
N ALA A 76 1.21 3.52 -8.36
CA ALA A 76 0.96 2.88 -9.65
C ALA A 76 -0.51 2.54 -9.84
N VAL A 77 -1.19 2.02 -8.81
CA VAL A 77 -2.63 1.75 -8.86
C VAL A 77 -3.40 3.02 -9.20
N VAL A 78 -3.12 4.11 -8.50
CA VAL A 78 -3.82 5.39 -8.72
C VAL A 78 -3.48 5.96 -10.11
N LEU A 79 -2.24 5.81 -10.56
CA LEU A 79 -1.82 6.23 -11.89
C LEU A 79 -2.59 5.47 -12.98
N TYR A 80 -2.74 4.15 -12.83
CA TYR A 80 -3.52 3.36 -13.78
C TYR A 80 -5.00 3.76 -13.79
N MET A 81 -5.56 4.13 -12.64
CA MET A 81 -6.92 4.69 -12.59
C MET A 81 -7.00 6.04 -13.31
N LYS A 82 -5.98 6.89 -13.15
CA LYS A 82 -5.87 8.15 -13.88
C LYS A 82 -5.87 7.91 -15.40
N MET A 83 -5.26 6.83 -15.84
CA MET A 83 -5.19 6.45 -17.26
C MET A 83 -6.48 5.82 -17.78
N GLY A 84 -7.50 5.68 -16.94
CA GLY A 84 -8.80 5.19 -17.34
C GLY A 84 -9.10 3.74 -17.04
N LEU A 85 -8.19 3.01 -16.39
CA LEU A 85 -8.44 1.64 -16.00
C LEU A 85 -9.45 1.57 -14.85
N THR A 86 -10.22 0.48 -14.81
CA THR A 86 -11.08 0.21 -13.65
C THR A 86 -10.22 -0.09 -12.43
N VAL A 87 -10.80 -0.02 -11.23
CA VAL A 87 -10.07 -0.33 -9.98
C VAL A 87 -9.45 -1.72 -10.05
N GLU A 88 -10.22 -2.71 -10.50
CA GLU A 88 -9.73 -4.10 -10.62
C GLU A 88 -8.56 -4.20 -11.60
N ALA A 89 -8.70 -3.62 -12.78
CA ALA A 89 -7.64 -3.65 -13.79
C ALA A 89 -6.39 -2.91 -13.32
N ALA A 90 -6.56 -1.77 -12.64
CA ALA A 90 -5.44 -0.99 -12.10
C ALA A 90 -4.65 -1.79 -11.06
N CYS A 91 -5.35 -2.47 -10.15
CA CYS A 91 -4.70 -3.33 -9.16
C CYS A 91 -3.95 -4.49 -9.82
N ARG A 92 -4.57 -5.11 -10.83
CA ARG A 92 -3.97 -6.23 -11.55
C ARG A 92 -2.69 -5.82 -12.26
N GLU A 93 -2.69 -4.68 -12.94
CA GLU A 93 -1.50 -4.16 -13.60
C GLU A 93 -0.39 -3.80 -12.60
N ALA A 94 -0.75 -3.17 -11.50
CA ALA A 94 0.23 -2.81 -10.47
C ALA A 94 0.90 -4.05 -9.85
N ILE A 95 0.13 -5.11 -9.63
CA ILE A 95 0.67 -6.38 -9.11
C ILE A 95 1.59 -7.04 -10.16
N ALA A 96 1.23 -6.97 -11.44
CA ALA A 96 2.06 -7.52 -12.50
C ALA A 96 3.42 -6.82 -12.63
N ASP A 97 3.52 -5.57 -12.19
CA ASP A 97 4.78 -4.79 -12.21
C ASP A 97 5.77 -5.20 -11.13
N LEU A 98 5.34 -5.99 -10.15
CA LEU A 98 6.20 -6.41 -9.03
C LEU A 98 7.31 -7.42 -9.50
#